data_73c42c23c2cdeb9bff417e04475dec7f
#
_entry.id   73c42c23c2cdeb9bff417e04475dec7f
#
_cell.length_a   1.000
_cell.length_b   1.000
_cell.length_c   1.000
_cell.angle_alpha   90.00
_cell.angle_beta   90.00
_cell.angle_gamma   90.00
#
_symmetry.space_group_name_H-M   'P 1'
#
loop_
_entity.id
_entity.type
_entity.pdbx_description
1 polymer ?
#
loop_
_entity_poly.entity_id
_entity_poly.type
_entity_poly.pdbx_seq_one_letter_code
_entity_poly.pdbx_strand_id
1 'polypeptide(L)'
;MKLNRTALRTVDILKLVSKKPDGITLDQICEQLSIPKTSAYDILTTLVHTGMIHVAREQKQRYTIGLTAYRIGINYTNNLDFISTIDPVLKAFSREVGKTVFFLSLIHI
;
A
#
# COMPACT_ATOMS: atom_id res chain seq x y z
N MET A 1 13.15 -7.98 21.35
CA MET A 1 13.34 -7.03 20.26
C MET A 1 12.47 -5.80 20.50
N LYS A 2 13.06 -4.63 20.38
CA LYS A 2 12.32 -3.38 20.58
C LYS A 2 11.87 -2.84 19.21
N LEU A 3 10.57 -2.77 19.00
CA LEU A 3 9.99 -2.24 17.76
C LEU A 3 9.73 -0.73 17.89
N ASN A 4 9.94 -0.02 16.80
CA ASN A 4 9.65 1.40 16.73
C ASN A 4 8.14 1.60 16.54
N ARG A 5 7.51 2.31 17.47
CA ARG A 5 6.07 2.51 17.47
C ARG A 5 5.59 3.27 16.23
N THR A 6 6.27 4.33 15.87
CA THR A 6 5.89 5.15 14.71
C THR A 6 5.99 4.35 13.43
N ALA A 7 7.06 3.57 13.27
CA ALA A 7 7.23 2.73 12.09
C ALA A 7 6.13 1.67 12.00
N LEU A 8 5.78 1.04 13.12
CA LEU A 8 4.67 0.08 13.17
C LEU A 8 3.35 0.71 12.75
N ARG A 9 3.05 1.88 13.31
CA ARG A 9 1.82 2.61 12.97
C ARG A 9 1.79 2.98 11.49
N THR A 10 2.93 3.39 10.95
CA THR A 10 3.06 3.73 9.53
C THR A 10 2.73 2.53 8.64
N VAL A 11 3.29 1.38 8.95
CA VAL A 11 3.01 0.14 8.20
C VAL A 11 1.54 -0.24 8.33
N ASP A 12 0.97 -0.17 9.53
CA ASP A 12 -0.44 -0.50 9.75
C ASP A 12 -1.38 0.43 8.98
N ILE A 13 -1.06 1.72 8.94
CA ILE A 13 -1.82 2.70 8.16
C ILE A 13 -1.77 2.35 6.67
N LEU A 14 -0.58 2.06 6.15
CA LEU A 14 -0.42 1.71 4.73
C LEU A 14 -1.22 0.45 4.38
N LYS A 15 -1.17 -0.57 5.23
CA LYS A 15 -1.94 -1.80 5.03
C LYS A 15 -3.44 -1.52 5.00
N LEU A 16 -3.92 -0.72 5.93
CA LEU A 16 -5.35 -0.39 6.01
C LEU A 16 -5.80 0.41 4.79
N VAL A 17 -5.04 1.44 4.42
CA VAL A 17 -5.37 2.28 3.27
C VAL A 17 -5.40 1.46 1.98
N SER A 18 -4.49 0.50 1.84
CA SER A 18 -4.42 -0.35 0.65
C SER A 18 -5.67 -1.19 0.45
N LYS A 19 -6.42 -1.47 1.53
CA LYS A 19 -7.65 -2.25 1.45
C LYS A 19 -8.88 -1.42 1.14
N LYS A 20 -8.72 -0.11 1.02
CA LYS A 20 -9.83 0.83 0.80
C LYS A 20 -9.61 1.61 -0.49
N PRO A 21 -9.86 0.99 -1.65
CA PRO A 21 -9.62 1.65 -2.95
C PRO A 21 -10.45 2.91 -3.14
N ASP A 22 -11.61 3.01 -2.49
CA ASP A 22 -12.46 4.20 -2.55
C ASP A 22 -12.04 5.28 -1.54
N GLY A 23 -11.02 5.00 -0.75
CA GLY A 23 -10.48 5.91 0.24
C GLY A 23 -11.02 5.68 1.64
N ILE A 24 -10.26 6.16 2.62
CA ILE A 24 -10.58 6.05 4.03
C ILE A 24 -10.28 7.40 4.70
N THR A 25 -11.11 7.79 5.66
CA THR A 25 -10.94 9.05 6.38
C THR A 25 -9.99 8.91 7.56
N LEU A 26 -9.46 10.05 8.04
CA LEU A 26 -8.61 10.06 9.23
C LEU A 26 -9.31 9.44 10.45
N ASP A 27 -10.57 9.81 10.65
CA ASP A 27 -11.32 9.29 11.81
C ASP A 27 -11.48 7.77 11.74
N GLN A 28 -11.73 7.24 10.55
CA GLN A 28 -11.83 5.78 10.34
C GLN A 28 -10.49 5.07 10.62
N ILE A 29 -9.40 5.67 10.21
CA ILE A 29 -8.05 5.12 10.47
C ILE A 29 -7.79 5.08 11.97
N CYS A 30 -8.05 6.17 12.67
CA CYS A 30 -7.86 6.24 14.13
C CYS A 30 -8.72 5.23 14.86
N GLU A 31 -9.96 5.07 14.44
CA GLU A 31 -10.89 4.14 15.06
C GLU A 31 -10.44 2.69 14.86
N GLN A 32 -10.11 2.31 13.64
CA GLN A 32 -9.76 0.92 13.32
C GLN A 32 -8.40 0.50 13.86
N LEU A 33 -7.45 1.42 13.95
CA LEU A 33 -6.09 1.10 14.40
C LEU A 33 -5.83 1.50 15.84
N SER A 34 -6.79 2.14 16.49
CA SER A 34 -6.64 2.65 17.87
C SER A 34 -5.43 3.55 18.02
N ILE A 35 -5.28 4.48 17.09
CA ILE A 35 -4.17 5.45 17.08
C ILE A 35 -4.73 6.83 17.42
N PRO A 36 -4.05 7.61 18.29
CA PRO A 36 -4.44 8.99 18.57
C PRO A 36 -4.47 9.83 17.29
N LYS A 37 -5.44 10.72 17.18
CA LYS A 37 -5.65 11.52 15.97
C LYS A 37 -4.44 12.36 15.61
N THR A 38 -3.75 12.96 16.59
CA THR A 38 -2.54 13.74 16.35
C THR A 38 -1.42 12.90 15.74
N SER A 39 -1.21 11.71 16.27
CA SER A 39 -0.18 10.78 15.77
C SER A 39 -0.50 10.32 14.35
N ALA A 40 -1.75 9.94 14.10
CA ALA A 40 -2.18 9.50 12.77
C ALA A 40 -2.06 10.63 11.75
N TYR A 41 -2.46 11.84 12.12
CA TYR A 41 -2.36 13.00 11.24
C TYR A 41 -0.92 13.30 10.85
N ASP A 42 0.00 13.27 11.81
CA ASP A 42 1.42 13.53 11.54
C ASP A 42 1.99 12.49 10.59
N ILE A 43 1.68 11.22 10.80
CA ILE A 43 2.14 10.14 9.93
C ILE A 43 1.54 10.31 8.53
N LEU A 44 0.24 10.55 8.43
CA LEU A 44 -0.44 10.72 7.15
C LEU A 44 0.09 11.92 6.37
N THR A 45 0.34 13.04 7.05
CA THR A 45 0.92 14.23 6.41
C THR A 45 2.27 13.90 5.77
N THR A 46 3.11 13.17 6.48
CA THR A 46 4.41 12.73 5.96
C THR A 46 4.24 11.80 4.77
N LEU A 47 3.32 10.84 4.86
CA LEU A 47 3.07 9.88 3.78
C LEU A 47 2.51 10.57 2.54
N VAL A 48 1.67 11.58 2.70
CA VAL A 48 1.16 12.38 1.59
C VAL A 48 2.30 13.17 0.95
N HIS A 49 3.16 13.79 1.76
CA HIS A 49 4.29 14.57 1.27
C HIS A 49 5.26 13.71 0.44
N THR A 50 5.48 12.47 0.82
CA THR A 50 6.39 11.55 0.12
C THR A 50 5.73 10.85 -1.07
N GLY A 51 4.43 11.00 -1.26
CA GLY A 51 3.69 10.32 -2.32
C GLY A 51 3.32 8.88 -2.02
N MET A 52 3.59 8.38 -0.80
CA MET A 52 3.17 7.04 -0.38
C MET A 52 1.65 6.94 -0.27
N ILE A 53 1.01 8.04 0.10
CA ILE A 53 -0.45 8.13 0.19
C ILE A 53 -0.90 9.35 -0.60
N HIS A 54 -2.02 9.21 -1.28
CA HIS A 54 -2.71 10.28 -1.99
C HIS A 54 -3.93 10.71 -1.17
N VAL A 55 -4.19 12.00 -1.12
CA VAL A 55 -5.37 12.53 -0.45
C VAL A 55 -6.28 13.21 -1.47
N ALA A 56 -7.55 12.75 -1.52
CA ALA A 56 -8.60 13.38 -2.28
C ALA A 56 -9.39 14.32 -1.36
N ARG A 57 -9.55 15.59 -1.76
CA ARG A 57 -10.14 16.63 -0.92
C ARG A 57 -11.48 17.17 -1.42
N GLU A 58 -12.17 16.41 -2.27
CA GLU A 58 -13.37 16.94 -2.94
C GLU A 58 -14.50 17.27 -1.97
N GLN A 59 -15.04 16.27 -1.28
CA GLN A 59 -16.11 16.50 -0.30
C GLN A 59 -15.64 16.24 1.11
N LYS A 60 -14.83 15.22 1.28
CA LYS A 60 -14.29 14.78 2.55
C LYS A 60 -12.91 14.24 2.29
N GLN A 61 -11.94 14.60 3.10
CA GLN A 61 -10.58 14.09 2.90
C GLN A 61 -10.56 12.57 3.01
N ARG A 62 -10.20 11.93 1.92
CA ARG A 62 -10.05 10.47 1.85
C ARG A 62 -8.65 10.13 1.39
N TYR A 63 -8.07 9.16 2.06
CA TYR A 63 -6.70 8.72 1.79
C TYR A 63 -6.73 7.43 1.00
N THR A 64 -5.92 7.37 -0.04
CA THR A 64 -5.71 6.19 -0.89
C THR A 64 -4.21 5.96 -1.07
N ILE A 65 -3.83 4.80 -1.57
CA ILE A 65 -2.42 4.50 -1.84
C ILE A 65 -1.91 5.43 -2.95
N GLY A 66 -0.73 6.00 -2.74
CA GLY A 66 -0.11 6.93 -3.67
C GLY A 66 0.87 6.27 -4.63
N LEU A 67 1.36 7.08 -5.57
CA LEU A 67 2.24 6.62 -6.65
C LEU A 67 3.57 6.05 -6.13
N THR A 68 4.13 6.64 -5.07
CA THR A 68 5.41 6.17 -4.53
C THR A 68 5.31 4.73 -4.02
N ALA A 69 4.21 4.38 -3.35
CA ALA A 69 3.98 3.01 -2.88
C ALA A 69 3.91 2.04 -4.06
N TYR A 70 3.23 2.42 -5.12
CA TYR A 70 3.14 1.64 -6.34
C TYR A 70 4.52 1.41 -6.97
N ARG A 71 5.33 2.46 -7.04
CA ARG A 71 6.69 2.37 -7.60
C ARG A 71 7.59 1.44 -6.80
N ILE A 72 7.48 1.48 -5.48
CA ILE A 72 8.24 0.56 -4.62
C ILE A 72 7.86 -0.89 -4.95
N GLY A 73 6.58 -1.17 -5.05
CA GLY A 73 6.10 -2.50 -5.39
C GLY A 73 6.56 -2.95 -6.77
N ILE A 74 6.48 -2.07 -7.77
CA ILE A 74 6.93 -2.37 -9.15
C ILE A 74 8.43 -2.66 -9.19
N ASN A 75 9.23 -1.89 -8.47
CA ASN A 75 10.67 -2.12 -8.44
C ASN A 75 11.00 -3.54 -7.96
N TYR A 76 10.23 -4.05 -7.02
CA TYR A 76 10.39 -5.42 -6.55
C TYR A 76 9.93 -6.44 -7.60
N THR A 77 8.79 -6.21 -8.24
CA THR A 77 8.23 -7.14 -9.23
C THR A 77 9.01 -7.17 -10.54
N ASN A 78 9.70 -6.08 -10.89
CA ASN A 78 10.57 -6.04 -12.06
C ASN A 78 11.86 -6.84 -11.86
N ASN A 79 12.13 -7.29 -10.64
CA ASN A 79 13.24 -8.18 -10.37
C ASN A 79 12.81 -9.60 -10.78
N LEU A 80 13.33 -10.05 -11.91
CA LEU A 80 12.91 -11.31 -12.56
C LEU A 80 13.06 -12.55 -11.68
N ASP A 81 13.89 -12.49 -10.66
CA ASP A 81 14.11 -13.59 -9.74
C ASP A 81 12.93 -13.83 -8.79
N PHE A 82 11.96 -12.90 -8.76
CA PHE A 82 10.79 -13.07 -7.90
C PHE A 82 10.04 -14.37 -8.19
N ILE A 83 9.79 -14.67 -9.47
CA ILE A 83 9.05 -15.87 -9.85
C ILE A 83 9.90 -17.13 -9.63
N SER A 84 11.22 -17.04 -9.80
CA SER A 84 12.11 -18.18 -9.62
C SER A 84 12.35 -18.58 -8.16
N THR A 85 12.10 -17.67 -7.21
CA THR A 85 12.24 -17.94 -5.78
C THR A 85 10.98 -18.48 -5.12
N ILE A 86 9.88 -18.55 -5.87
CA ILE A 86 8.61 -19.05 -5.36
C ILE A 86 8.64 -20.59 -5.32
N ASP A 87 8.04 -21.15 -4.26
CA ASP A 87 7.83 -22.59 -4.11
C ASP A 87 7.24 -23.21 -5.38
N PRO A 88 7.68 -24.42 -5.79
CA PRO A 88 7.19 -25.08 -7.02
C PRO A 88 5.66 -25.20 -7.11
N VAL A 89 4.95 -25.35 -5.99
CA VAL A 89 3.49 -25.39 -5.96
C VAL A 89 2.92 -24.04 -6.37
N LEU A 90 3.52 -22.95 -5.86
CA LEU A 90 3.14 -21.59 -6.23
C LEU A 90 3.55 -21.26 -7.66
N LYS A 91 4.61 -21.89 -8.19
CA LYS A 91 5.02 -21.70 -9.58
C LYS A 91 3.94 -22.13 -10.57
N ALA A 92 3.31 -23.27 -10.33
CA ALA A 92 2.23 -23.76 -11.19
C ALA A 92 1.03 -22.81 -11.14
N PHE A 93 0.70 -22.32 -9.94
CA PHE A 93 -0.36 -21.34 -9.73
C PHE A 93 -0.01 -19.99 -10.36
N SER A 94 1.24 -19.54 -10.18
CA SER A 94 1.67 -18.22 -10.66
C SER A 94 1.78 -18.15 -12.19
N ARG A 95 1.88 -19.26 -12.91
CA ARG A 95 1.83 -19.26 -14.37
C ARG A 95 0.53 -18.69 -14.88
N GLU A 96 -0.59 -19.10 -14.29
CA GLU A 96 -1.91 -18.58 -14.65
C GLU A 96 -2.09 -17.15 -14.19
N VAL A 97 -1.75 -16.87 -12.93
CA VAL A 97 -1.85 -15.52 -12.35
C VAL A 97 -0.86 -14.58 -13.03
N GLY A 98 0.35 -15.04 -13.32
CA GLY A 98 1.37 -14.25 -13.98
C GLY A 98 0.98 -13.81 -15.38
N LYS A 99 0.30 -14.65 -16.13
CA LYS A 99 -0.25 -14.26 -17.45
C LYS A 99 -1.28 -13.15 -17.31
N THR A 100 -2.15 -13.27 -16.31
CA THR A 100 -3.18 -12.27 -16.05
C THR A 100 -2.55 -10.94 -15.62
N VAL A 101 -1.58 -10.97 -14.70
CA VAL A 101 -0.87 -9.77 -14.23
C VAL A 101 -0.09 -9.11 -15.36
N PHE A 102 0.61 -9.91 -16.17
CA PHE A 102 1.34 -9.39 -17.34
C PHE A 102 0.40 -8.73 -18.33
N PHE A 103 -0.74 -9.34 -18.60
CA PHE A 103 -1.76 -8.81 -19.50
C PHE A 103 -2.33 -7.51 -18.97
N LEU A 104 -2.63 -7.44 -17.67
CA LEU A 104 -3.12 -6.22 -17.02
C LEU A 104 -2.07 -5.11 -17.05
N SER A 105 -0.78 -5.45 -16.89
CA SER A 105 0.31 -4.47 -16.98
C SER A 105 0.39 -3.83 -18.36
N LEU A 106 0.17 -4.61 -19.42
CA LEU A 106 0.14 -4.10 -20.79
C LEU A 106 -1.02 -3.12 -21.02
N ILE A 107 -2.15 -3.36 -20.37
CA ILE A 107 -3.33 -2.48 -20.48
C ILE A 107 -3.10 -1.18 -19.71
N HIS A 108 -2.37 -1.22 -18.60
CA HIS A 108 -2.10 -0.04 -17.76
C HIS A 108 -1.00 0.88 -18.29
N ILE A 109 -0.22 0.40 -19.21
CA ILE A 109 0.78 1.24 -19.87
C ILE A 109 0.14 1.91 -21.08
#